data_5841149d9416ae7cd21e7274cf69769f
#
_entry.id   5841149d9416ae7cd21e7274cf69769f
#
_cell.length_a   1.000
_cell.length_b   1.000
_cell.length_c   1.000
_cell.angle_alpha   90.00
_cell.angle_beta   90.00
_cell.angle_gamma   90.00
#
_symmetry.space_group_name_H-M   'P 1'
#
loop_
_entity.id
_entity.type
_entity.pdbx_description
1 polymer ?
#
loop_
_entity_poly.entity_id
_entity_poly.type
_entity_poly.pdbx_seq_one_letter_code
_entity_poly.pdbx_strand_id
1 'polypeptide(L)'
;LISGLDNVDSGEIYFDGKLIKNHFDLLKDDIGIIFQDHYLISELNIFDNIKLKSNDTRKIEEILSYFNLSQFKFKYPNQLSNGQKQRVCVARSLVNIPKLLISDEPTRYLDKETAKLVIDLILNSSKKFNLSTIIASHDISFRSLFDKSYTIEDKSIKEC
;
A
#
# COMPACT_ATOMS: atom_id res chain seq x y z
N LEU A 1 10.25 10.28 2.17
CA LEU A 1 10.38 10.81 3.54
C LEU A 1 9.49 10.06 4.52
N ILE A 2 8.15 10.20 4.48
CA ILE A 2 7.22 9.58 5.45
C ILE A 2 7.36 8.06 5.51
N SER A 3 7.66 7.41 4.38
CA SER A 3 7.91 5.97 4.31
C SER A 3 9.22 5.53 4.95
N GLY A 4 10.07 6.47 5.34
CA GLY A 4 11.40 6.19 5.86
C GLY A 4 12.41 5.69 4.81
N LEU A 5 12.09 5.71 3.52
CA LEU A 5 13.02 5.31 2.46
C LEU A 5 14.07 6.37 2.16
N ASP A 6 13.87 7.60 2.65
CA ASP A 6 14.79 8.71 2.48
C ASP A 6 14.84 9.56 3.74
N ASN A 7 15.95 10.25 3.97
CA ASN A 7 16.17 11.12 5.13
C ASN A 7 15.54 12.49 4.93
N VAL A 8 15.13 13.13 6.01
CA VAL A 8 14.76 14.55 6.02
C VAL A 8 16.03 15.40 6.06
N ASP A 9 16.06 16.48 5.29
CA ASP A 9 17.15 17.47 5.34
C ASP A 9 17.10 18.28 6.64
N SER A 10 15.88 18.54 7.14
CA SER A 10 15.64 19.26 8.40
C SER A 10 14.24 18.94 8.93
N GLY A 11 14.03 19.21 10.23
CA GLY A 11 12.78 18.89 10.90
C GLY A 11 12.75 17.49 11.49
N GLU A 12 11.60 17.09 11.99
CA GLU A 12 11.39 15.84 12.71
C GLU A 12 10.14 15.14 12.23
N ILE A 13 10.17 13.82 12.16
CA ILE A 13 9.01 12.97 11.86
C ILE A 13 8.64 12.21 13.13
N TYR A 14 7.37 12.31 13.51
CA TYR A 14 6.81 11.52 14.60
C TYR A 14 5.81 10.50 14.05
N PHE A 15 5.92 9.27 14.51
CA PHE A 15 4.97 8.20 14.22
C PHE A 15 4.44 7.64 15.54
N ASP A 16 3.14 7.68 15.73
CA ASP A 16 2.49 7.20 16.96
C ASP A 16 3.11 7.85 18.23
N GLY A 17 3.42 9.17 18.15
CA GLY A 17 4.03 9.94 19.23
C GLY A 17 5.52 9.69 19.48
N LYS A 18 6.17 8.83 18.69
CA LYS A 18 7.60 8.52 18.80
C LYS A 18 8.39 9.22 17.69
N LEU A 19 9.47 9.90 18.07
CA LEU A 19 10.42 10.48 17.11
C LEU A 19 11.11 9.36 16.33
N ILE A 20 11.07 9.47 15.00
CA ILE A 20 11.73 8.55 14.08
C ILE A 20 13.11 9.11 13.79
N LYS A 21 14.13 8.41 14.27
CA LYS A 21 15.53 8.79 14.05
C LYS A 21 16.18 8.04 12.89
N ASN A 22 15.73 6.80 12.63
CA ASN A 22 16.27 5.94 11.59
C ASN A 22 15.15 5.17 10.91
N HIS A 23 15.29 4.94 9.59
CA HIS A 23 14.34 4.21 8.76
C HIS A 23 14.03 2.79 9.22
N PHE A 24 15.01 2.11 9.82
CA PHE A 24 14.91 0.71 10.20
C PHE A 24 13.99 0.48 11.40
N ASP A 25 13.75 1.51 12.23
CA ASP A 25 12.91 1.39 13.43
C ASP A 25 11.41 1.26 13.11
N LEU A 26 10.99 1.77 11.94
CA LEU A 26 9.58 1.78 11.53
C LEU A 26 9.18 0.67 10.56
N LEU A 27 10.13 0.10 9.84
CA LEU A 27 9.82 -0.53 8.57
C LEU A 27 9.27 -1.95 8.64
N LYS A 28 9.37 -2.65 9.76
CA LYS A 28 9.06 -4.07 9.68
C LYS A 28 7.56 -4.35 9.67
N ASP A 29 6.81 -3.82 10.59
CA ASP A 29 5.40 -4.21 10.74
C ASP A 29 4.43 -3.03 10.91
N ASP A 30 4.92 -1.82 11.21
CA ASP A 30 4.08 -0.64 11.44
C ASP A 30 3.65 0.08 10.16
N ILE A 31 4.40 -0.08 9.05
CA ILE A 31 4.11 0.59 7.77
C ILE A 31 3.99 -0.44 6.64
N GLY A 32 2.87 -0.37 5.92
CA GLY A 32 2.67 -1.02 4.64
C GLY A 32 2.97 -0.03 3.51
N ILE A 33 3.69 -0.46 2.47
CA ILE A 33 4.00 0.39 1.32
C ILE A 33 3.49 -0.28 0.05
N ILE A 34 2.77 0.49 -0.76
CA ILE A 34 2.39 0.16 -2.12
C ILE A 34 3.13 1.12 -3.02
N PHE A 35 4.03 0.61 -3.82
CA PHE A 35 4.81 1.37 -4.79
C PHE A 35 4.04 1.55 -6.09
N GLN A 36 4.44 2.52 -6.89
CA GLN A 36 3.94 2.77 -8.23
C GLN A 36 4.09 1.54 -9.14
N ASP A 37 5.26 0.89 -9.10
CA ASP A 37 5.48 -0.40 -9.75
C ASP A 37 5.18 -1.55 -8.79
N HIS A 38 4.70 -2.67 -9.33
CA HIS A 38 4.23 -3.79 -8.50
C HIS A 38 5.35 -4.44 -7.66
N TYR A 39 6.60 -4.42 -8.13
CA TYR A 39 7.75 -5.09 -7.50
C TYR A 39 7.41 -6.50 -7.00
N LEU A 40 6.66 -7.24 -7.82
CA LEU A 40 6.43 -8.66 -7.60
C LEU A 40 7.61 -9.44 -8.20
N ILE A 41 8.14 -10.38 -7.44
CA ILE A 41 9.21 -11.24 -7.91
C ILE A 41 8.61 -12.23 -8.91
N SER A 42 9.06 -12.19 -10.16
CA SER A 42 8.51 -12.97 -11.29
C SER A 42 8.68 -14.46 -11.11
N GLU A 43 9.73 -14.90 -10.44
CA GLU A 43 10.08 -16.29 -10.15
C GLU A 43 9.32 -16.89 -8.98
N LEU A 44 8.59 -16.07 -8.24
CA LEU A 44 7.76 -16.49 -7.12
C LEU A 44 6.27 -16.46 -7.50
N ASN A 45 5.51 -17.45 -7.06
CA ASN A 45 4.06 -17.40 -7.14
C ASN A 45 3.48 -16.34 -6.21
N ILE A 46 2.18 -16.10 -6.26
CA ILE A 46 1.51 -15.05 -5.47
C ILE A 46 1.61 -15.30 -3.97
N PHE A 47 1.45 -16.55 -3.53
CA PHE A 47 1.59 -16.91 -2.13
C PHE A 47 3.00 -16.60 -1.61
N ASP A 48 4.03 -16.97 -2.36
CA ASP A 48 5.42 -16.73 -1.97
C ASP A 48 5.79 -15.25 -2.05
N ASN A 49 5.23 -14.48 -3.00
CA ASN A 49 5.38 -13.01 -3.02
C ASN A 49 4.83 -12.33 -1.75
N ILE A 50 3.70 -12.82 -1.20
CA ILE A 50 3.15 -12.30 0.06
C ILE A 50 3.98 -12.81 1.25
N LYS A 51 4.49 -14.05 1.18
CA LYS A 51 5.33 -14.66 2.20
C LYS A 51 6.64 -13.90 2.47
N LEU A 52 7.12 -13.10 1.52
CA LEU A 52 8.26 -12.19 1.73
C LEU A 52 8.02 -11.19 2.89
N LYS A 53 6.77 -10.87 3.17
CA LYS A 53 6.40 -9.93 4.25
C LYS A 53 5.96 -10.63 5.53
N SER A 54 5.44 -11.85 5.46
CA SER A 54 4.95 -12.61 6.62
C SER A 54 5.18 -14.10 6.47
N ASN A 55 5.74 -14.75 7.48
CA ASN A 55 5.90 -16.20 7.52
C ASN A 55 4.65 -16.95 8.07
N ASP A 56 3.62 -16.22 8.51
CA ASP A 56 2.40 -16.82 9.02
C ASP A 56 1.47 -17.22 7.86
N THR A 57 1.47 -18.50 7.54
CA THR A 57 0.65 -19.09 6.48
C THR A 57 -0.84 -18.79 6.65
N ARG A 58 -1.35 -18.74 7.89
CA ARG A 58 -2.76 -18.46 8.16
C ARG A 58 -3.10 -17.02 7.79
N LYS A 59 -2.27 -16.05 8.19
CA LYS A 59 -2.44 -14.65 7.78
C LYS A 59 -2.40 -14.49 6.27
N ILE A 60 -1.51 -15.21 5.58
CA ILE A 60 -1.44 -15.18 4.11
C ILE A 60 -2.73 -15.72 3.48
N GLU A 61 -3.25 -16.83 3.95
CA GLU A 61 -4.50 -17.39 3.43
C GLU A 61 -5.70 -16.47 3.70
N GLU A 62 -5.79 -15.88 4.89
CA GLU A 62 -6.82 -14.93 5.27
C GLU A 62 -6.79 -13.67 4.37
N ILE A 63 -5.60 -13.12 4.12
CA ILE A 63 -5.45 -11.93 3.27
C ILE A 63 -5.74 -12.25 1.80
N LEU A 64 -5.30 -13.41 1.30
CA LEU A 64 -5.64 -13.88 -0.04
C LEU A 64 -7.15 -14.05 -0.23
N SER A 65 -7.82 -14.59 0.75
CA SER A 65 -9.29 -14.73 0.74
C SER A 65 -9.98 -13.37 0.73
N TYR A 66 -9.55 -12.46 1.61
CA TYR A 66 -10.13 -11.12 1.70
C TYR A 66 -10.03 -10.33 0.38
N PHE A 67 -8.91 -10.49 -0.34
CA PHE A 67 -8.69 -9.82 -1.63
C PHE A 67 -9.21 -10.60 -2.83
N ASN A 68 -9.94 -11.72 -2.65
CA ASN A 68 -10.39 -12.62 -3.71
C ASN A 68 -9.24 -13.12 -4.59
N LEU A 69 -8.12 -13.48 -3.97
CA LEU A 69 -6.90 -13.95 -4.63
C LEU A 69 -6.61 -15.44 -4.40
N SER A 70 -7.40 -16.16 -3.59
CA SER A 70 -7.16 -17.56 -3.23
C SER A 70 -6.98 -18.47 -4.44
N GLN A 71 -7.77 -18.27 -5.50
CA GLN A 71 -7.71 -19.04 -6.75
C GLN A 71 -6.42 -18.74 -7.55
N PHE A 72 -5.72 -17.65 -7.26
CA PHE A 72 -4.50 -17.23 -7.94
C PHE A 72 -3.24 -17.52 -7.13
N LYS A 73 -3.34 -18.08 -5.93
CA LYS A 73 -2.23 -18.19 -4.99
C LYS A 73 -0.98 -18.88 -5.55
N PHE A 74 -1.15 -19.84 -6.43
CA PHE A 74 -0.05 -20.56 -7.08
C PHE A 74 0.29 -20.04 -8.48
N LYS A 75 -0.39 -18.99 -8.96
CA LYS A 75 -0.03 -18.33 -10.22
C LYS A 75 1.17 -17.42 -10.04
N TYR A 76 1.88 -17.19 -11.12
CA TYR A 76 3.01 -16.26 -11.20
C TYR A 76 2.54 -14.88 -11.66
N PRO A 77 3.30 -13.80 -11.38
CA PRO A 77 2.91 -12.43 -11.76
C PRO A 77 2.59 -12.25 -13.25
N ASN A 78 3.31 -12.92 -14.14
CA ASN A 78 3.07 -12.85 -15.59
C ASN A 78 1.73 -13.46 -16.04
N GLN A 79 1.05 -14.22 -15.20
CA GLN A 79 -0.26 -14.83 -15.44
C GLN A 79 -1.43 -13.99 -14.93
N LEU A 80 -1.15 -12.78 -14.40
CA LEU A 80 -2.14 -11.89 -13.80
C LEU A 80 -2.35 -10.64 -14.64
N SER A 81 -3.58 -10.10 -14.62
CA SER A 81 -3.84 -8.74 -15.10
C SER A 81 -3.21 -7.69 -14.20
N ASN A 82 -3.06 -6.44 -14.67
CA ASN A 82 -2.52 -5.34 -13.86
C ASN A 82 -3.34 -5.10 -12.59
N GLY A 83 -4.68 -5.14 -12.67
CA GLY A 83 -5.55 -5.01 -11.51
C GLY A 83 -5.39 -6.16 -10.51
N GLN A 84 -5.16 -7.40 -10.99
CA GLN A 84 -4.85 -8.53 -10.11
C GLN A 84 -3.47 -8.37 -9.45
N LYS A 85 -2.44 -7.95 -10.19
CA LYS A 85 -1.12 -7.63 -9.64
C LYS A 85 -1.22 -6.55 -8.57
N GLN A 86 -1.99 -5.49 -8.83
CA GLN A 86 -2.18 -4.42 -7.87
C GLN A 86 -2.85 -4.91 -6.58
N ARG A 87 -3.88 -5.75 -6.69
CA ARG A 87 -4.50 -6.39 -5.51
C ARG A 87 -3.50 -7.24 -4.71
N VAL A 88 -2.59 -7.94 -5.37
CA VAL A 88 -1.51 -8.69 -4.71
C VAL A 88 -0.57 -7.73 -3.96
N CYS A 89 -0.21 -6.59 -4.54
CA CYS A 89 0.62 -5.58 -3.87
C CYS A 89 -0.06 -5.03 -2.61
N VAL A 90 -1.36 -4.73 -2.70
CA VAL A 90 -2.15 -4.32 -1.53
C VAL A 90 -2.19 -5.43 -0.47
N ALA A 91 -2.46 -6.68 -0.88
CA ALA A 91 -2.47 -7.83 0.03
C ALA A 91 -1.12 -8.03 0.73
N ARG A 92 -0.01 -7.95 -0.03
CA ARG A 92 1.35 -8.04 0.52
C ARG A 92 1.64 -6.93 1.53
N SER A 93 1.21 -5.71 1.27
CA SER A 93 1.44 -4.57 2.18
C SER A 93 0.63 -4.68 3.48
N LEU A 94 -0.51 -5.40 3.47
CA LEU A 94 -1.46 -5.49 4.57
C LEU A 94 -1.41 -6.80 5.36
N VAL A 95 -0.62 -7.80 4.94
CA VAL A 95 -0.63 -9.14 5.56
C VAL A 95 -0.31 -9.15 7.05
N ASN A 96 0.49 -8.19 7.54
CA ASN A 96 0.80 -8.01 8.96
C ASN A 96 -0.06 -6.92 9.64
N ILE A 97 -1.05 -6.36 8.93
CA ILE A 97 -1.96 -5.32 9.43
C ILE A 97 -1.16 -4.14 10.01
N PRO A 98 -0.49 -3.33 9.16
CA PRO A 98 0.28 -2.18 9.61
C PRO A 98 -0.63 -1.10 10.21
N LYS A 99 -0.07 -0.15 10.94
CA LYS A 99 -0.80 1.03 11.44
C LYS A 99 -0.98 2.10 10.35
N LEU A 100 -0.04 2.18 9.42
CA LEU A 100 -0.03 3.14 8.32
C LEU A 100 0.19 2.42 6.98
N LEU A 101 -0.67 2.70 6.02
CA LEU A 101 -0.49 2.33 4.63
C LEU A 101 -0.09 3.56 3.82
N ILE A 102 1.05 3.49 3.16
CA ILE A 102 1.50 4.52 2.22
C ILE A 102 1.40 3.94 0.81
N SER A 103 0.79 4.68 -0.09
CA SER A 103 0.63 4.26 -1.47
C SER A 103 1.06 5.38 -2.42
N ASP A 104 1.91 5.02 -3.37
CA ASP A 104 2.39 5.91 -4.42
C ASP A 104 1.79 5.48 -5.76
N GLU A 105 0.94 6.34 -6.34
CA GLU A 105 0.26 6.14 -7.62
C GLU A 105 -0.38 4.74 -7.80
N PRO A 106 -1.22 4.25 -6.86
CA PRO A 106 -1.69 2.87 -6.86
C PRO A 106 -2.57 2.50 -8.06
N THR A 107 -2.99 3.48 -8.85
CA THR A 107 -3.91 3.30 -9.99
C THR A 107 -3.31 3.63 -11.34
N ARG A 108 -2.01 3.98 -11.40
CA ARG A 108 -1.35 4.53 -12.59
C ARG A 108 -1.50 3.70 -13.87
N TYR A 109 -1.48 2.37 -13.75
CA TYR A 109 -1.51 1.48 -14.91
C TYR A 109 -2.88 0.79 -15.10
N LEU A 110 -3.94 1.36 -14.51
CA LEU A 110 -5.27 0.78 -14.49
C LEU A 110 -6.24 1.62 -15.32
N ASP A 111 -7.22 0.97 -15.92
CA ASP A 111 -8.40 1.66 -16.45
C ASP A 111 -9.25 2.23 -15.29
N LYS A 112 -10.14 3.16 -15.61
CA LYS A 112 -10.94 3.89 -14.60
C LYS A 112 -11.77 2.98 -13.69
N GLU A 113 -12.34 1.92 -14.22
CA GLU A 113 -13.17 0.99 -13.43
C GLU A 113 -12.30 0.19 -12.46
N THR A 114 -11.20 -0.38 -12.96
CA THR A 114 -10.23 -1.10 -12.14
C THR A 114 -9.57 -0.20 -11.11
N ALA A 115 -9.24 1.06 -11.48
CA ALA A 115 -8.69 2.06 -10.57
C ALA A 115 -9.62 2.32 -9.39
N LYS A 116 -10.92 2.55 -9.67
CA LYS A 116 -11.93 2.72 -8.63
C LYS A 116 -12.02 1.51 -7.70
N LEU A 117 -12.06 0.30 -8.25
CA LEU A 117 -12.08 -0.93 -7.44
C LEU A 117 -10.86 -1.05 -6.51
N VAL A 118 -9.68 -0.65 -6.96
CA VAL A 118 -8.46 -0.67 -6.12
C VAL A 118 -8.52 0.38 -5.03
N ILE A 119 -8.97 1.60 -5.31
CA ILE A 119 -9.14 2.65 -4.29
C ILE A 119 -10.18 2.23 -3.25
N ASP A 120 -11.35 1.74 -3.68
CA ASP A 120 -12.39 1.24 -2.78
C ASP A 120 -11.86 0.11 -1.89
N LEU A 121 -11.05 -0.78 -2.46
CA LEU A 121 -10.42 -1.88 -1.73
C LEU A 121 -9.44 -1.36 -0.66
N ILE A 122 -8.60 -0.38 -0.97
CA ILE A 122 -7.69 0.26 -0.02
C ILE A 122 -8.48 0.93 1.10
N LEU A 123 -9.48 1.74 0.78
CA LEU A 123 -10.30 2.45 1.77
C LEU A 123 -11.09 1.50 2.68
N ASN A 124 -11.68 0.46 2.10
CA ASN A 124 -12.40 -0.57 2.88
C ASN A 124 -11.44 -1.34 3.80
N SER A 125 -10.21 -1.61 3.34
CA SER A 125 -9.18 -2.22 4.17
C SER A 125 -8.75 -1.31 5.32
N SER A 126 -8.60 -0.01 5.04
CA SER A 126 -8.26 0.99 6.07
C SER A 126 -9.30 1.02 7.19
N LYS A 127 -10.58 1.03 6.84
CA LYS A 127 -11.68 0.97 7.80
C LYS A 127 -11.72 -0.36 8.55
N LYS A 128 -11.61 -1.48 7.84
CA LYS A 128 -11.69 -2.82 8.42
C LYS A 128 -10.57 -3.10 9.42
N PHE A 129 -9.35 -2.71 9.08
CA PHE A 129 -8.16 -2.98 9.89
C PHE A 129 -7.78 -1.81 10.80
N ASN A 130 -8.57 -0.72 10.82
CA ASN A 130 -8.34 0.49 11.61
C ASN A 130 -6.94 1.06 11.42
N LEU A 131 -6.53 1.25 10.17
CA LEU A 131 -5.23 1.81 9.81
C LEU A 131 -5.37 3.17 9.13
N SER A 132 -4.38 4.03 9.30
CA SER A 132 -4.26 5.29 8.57
C SER A 132 -3.75 5.03 7.15
N THR A 133 -4.19 5.84 6.18
CA THR A 133 -3.76 5.69 4.78
C THR A 133 -3.33 7.03 4.20
N ILE A 134 -2.18 7.05 3.55
CA ILE A 134 -1.68 8.18 2.77
C ILE A 134 -1.53 7.71 1.32
N ILE A 135 -2.16 8.41 0.39
CA ILE A 135 -2.06 8.11 -1.04
C ILE A 135 -1.51 9.34 -1.76
N ALA A 136 -0.43 9.17 -2.49
CA ALA A 136 0.00 10.12 -3.51
C ALA A 136 -0.62 9.73 -4.84
N SER A 137 -1.29 10.67 -5.52
CA SER A 137 -1.90 10.43 -6.82
C SER A 137 -2.05 11.72 -7.63
N HIS A 138 -1.93 11.60 -8.94
CA HIS A 138 -2.30 12.65 -9.89
C HIS A 138 -3.80 12.63 -10.23
N ASP A 139 -4.51 11.58 -9.90
CA ASP A 139 -5.94 11.46 -10.19
C ASP A 139 -6.80 12.12 -9.11
N ILE A 140 -7.23 13.35 -9.40
CA ILE A 140 -8.08 14.15 -8.52
C ILE A 140 -9.53 13.62 -8.40
N SER A 141 -9.94 12.69 -9.26
CA SER A 141 -11.33 12.16 -9.27
C SER A 141 -11.69 11.41 -7.99
N PHE A 142 -10.70 10.90 -7.28
CA PHE A 142 -10.89 10.19 -6.01
C PHE A 142 -10.84 11.09 -4.77
N ARG A 143 -10.54 12.38 -4.94
CA ARG A 143 -10.31 13.32 -3.84
C ARG A 143 -11.43 13.33 -2.79
N SER A 144 -12.69 13.32 -3.24
CA SER A 144 -13.86 13.34 -2.36
C SER A 144 -14.06 12.08 -1.49
N LEU A 145 -13.26 11.03 -1.71
CA LEU A 145 -13.32 9.79 -0.95
C LEU A 145 -12.44 9.82 0.32
N PHE A 146 -11.60 10.85 0.49
CA PHE A 146 -10.64 10.97 1.57
C PHE A 146 -11.06 12.03 2.58
N ASP A 147 -10.69 11.84 3.85
CA ASP A 147 -10.99 12.77 4.94
C ASP A 147 -10.26 14.11 4.76
N LYS A 148 -9.05 14.07 4.20
CA LYS A 148 -8.20 15.23 3.92
C LYS A 148 -7.47 15.08 2.59
N SER A 149 -7.27 16.21 1.92
CA SER A 149 -6.51 16.27 0.66
C SER A 149 -5.54 17.44 0.70
N TYR A 150 -4.37 17.21 0.16
CA TYR A 150 -3.29 18.20 0.12
C TYR A 150 -2.73 18.29 -1.30
N THR A 151 -2.33 19.48 -1.71
CA THR A 151 -1.51 19.70 -2.92
C THR A 151 -0.11 20.13 -2.52
N ILE A 152 0.88 19.77 -3.34
CA ILE A 152 2.26 20.25 -3.21
C ILE A 152 2.47 21.27 -4.33
N GLU A 153 2.59 22.54 -3.96
CA GLU A 153 2.84 23.66 -4.88
C GLU A 153 4.00 24.48 -4.32
N ASP A 154 4.93 24.89 -5.19
CA ASP A 154 6.09 25.70 -4.81
C ASP A 154 6.84 25.19 -3.57
N LYS A 155 7.04 23.89 -3.48
CA LYS A 155 7.67 23.19 -2.33
C LYS A 155 6.93 23.35 -0.99
N SER A 156 5.65 23.72 -1.04
CA SER A 156 4.79 23.87 0.14
C SER A 156 3.59 22.95 0.04
N ILE A 157 3.13 22.45 1.20
CA ILE A 157 1.92 21.62 1.30
C ILE A 157 0.76 22.55 1.64
N LYS A 158 -0.32 22.49 0.86
CA LYS A 158 -1.56 23.20 1.10
C LYS A 158 -2.70 22.21 1.26
N GLU A 159 -3.53 22.39 2.29
CA GLU A 159 -4.79 21.65 2.44
C GLU A 159 -5.82 22.22 1.47
N CYS A 160 -6.58 21.31 0.84
CA CYS A 160 -7.49 21.69 -0.23
C CYS A 160 -8.95 21.45 0.15
#